data_516ad327f3e1b72e82edaaeab42ed442
#
_entry.id   516ad327f3e1b72e82edaaeab42ed442
#
_cell.length_a   1.000
_cell.length_b   1.000
_cell.length_c   1.000
_cell.angle_alpha   90.00
_cell.angle_beta   90.00
_cell.angle_gamma   90.00
#
_symmetry.space_group_name_H-M   'P 1'
#
loop_
_entity.id
_entity.type
_entity.pdbx_description
1 polymer ?
#
loop_
_entity_poly.entity_id
_entity_poly.type
_entity_poly.pdbx_seq_one_letter_code
_entity_poly.pdbx_strand_id
1 'polypeptide(L)'
;MLTWTDVIKFANNGSPEPTKRVEKTEAEWKDLLTVEQFQIARLKGTERAGTGEFCERHGPGLYGCICCGTPLFDSREKFDSGSGWPSFTQPVEESAIKYHKDRSFGMTRVEVMCNVCDAHQGHVFPDGPAPSGLRYCINSASMQLLSTEITEATAVIGGGCFW
;
A
#
# COMPACT_ATOMS: atom_id res chain seq x y z
N MET A 1 15.00 -5.13 -6.27
CA MET A 1 13.78 -5.87 -5.90
C MET A 1 13.86 -6.29 -4.45
N LEU A 2 12.81 -6.01 -3.68
CA LEU A 2 12.74 -6.41 -2.28
C LEU A 2 12.40 -7.89 -2.17
N THR A 3 12.92 -8.54 -1.12
CA THR A 3 12.63 -9.92 -0.78
C THR A 3 12.13 -9.99 0.66
N TRP A 4 11.72 -11.17 1.11
CA TRP A 4 11.23 -11.34 2.49
C TRP A 4 12.31 -10.99 3.51
N THR A 5 13.58 -11.28 3.20
CA THR A 5 14.69 -10.90 4.09
C THR A 5 14.75 -9.39 4.28
N ASP A 6 14.55 -8.63 3.21
CA ASP A 6 14.54 -7.17 3.29
C ASP A 6 13.38 -6.67 4.14
N VAL A 7 12.20 -7.24 3.95
CA VAL A 7 10.99 -6.87 4.70
C VAL A 7 11.19 -7.09 6.19
N ILE A 8 11.72 -8.25 6.57
CA ILE A 8 11.97 -8.58 7.97
C ILE A 8 13.00 -7.61 8.57
N LYS A 9 14.02 -7.27 7.80
CA LYS A 9 15.04 -6.32 8.25
C LYS A 9 14.43 -4.94 8.52
N PHE A 10 13.57 -4.47 7.62
CA PHE A 10 12.88 -3.19 7.83
C PHE A 10 11.95 -3.25 9.05
N ALA A 11 11.25 -4.35 9.25
CA ALA A 11 10.35 -4.49 10.39
C ALA A 11 11.09 -4.54 11.72
N ASN A 12 12.30 -5.08 11.73
CA ASN A 12 13.11 -5.22 12.94
C ASN A 12 13.96 -4.00 13.24
N ASN A 13 14.55 -3.38 12.21
CA ASN A 13 15.60 -2.38 12.37
C ASN A 13 15.22 -0.99 11.90
N GLY A 14 14.04 -0.81 11.35
CA GLY A 14 13.57 0.48 10.86
C GLY A 14 13.42 0.49 9.35
N SER A 15 12.35 1.12 8.91
CA SER A 15 12.00 1.24 7.49
C SER A 15 12.88 2.26 6.78
N PRO A 16 12.88 2.26 5.43
CA PRO A 16 13.61 3.30 4.69
C PRO A 16 13.12 4.69 5.07
N GLU A 17 13.98 5.69 4.91
CA GLU A 17 13.61 7.07 5.17
C GLU A 17 12.56 7.54 4.16
N PRO A 18 11.47 8.16 4.60
CA PRO A 18 10.48 8.69 3.67
C PRO A 18 11.01 9.95 2.98
N THR A 19 10.51 10.22 1.77
CA THR A 19 10.91 11.41 1.03
C THR A 19 10.33 12.68 1.64
N LYS A 20 9.21 12.55 2.37
CA LYS A 20 8.55 13.66 3.07
C LYS A 20 7.63 13.07 4.12
N ARG A 21 7.06 13.93 4.97
CA ARG A 21 6.07 13.52 5.95
C ARG A 21 4.85 14.42 5.85
N VAL A 22 3.67 13.80 5.94
CA VAL A 22 2.39 14.50 6.01
C VAL A 22 1.73 14.06 7.30
N GLU A 23 1.54 15.01 8.22
CA GLU A 23 0.94 14.72 9.52
C GLU A 23 -0.25 15.63 9.74
N LYS A 24 -1.37 15.03 10.16
CA LYS A 24 -2.61 15.75 10.44
C LYS A 24 -3.24 15.17 11.70
N THR A 25 -4.11 15.95 12.32
CA THR A 25 -4.85 15.48 13.48
C THR A 25 -5.92 14.47 13.04
N GLU A 26 -6.42 13.70 13.99
CA GLU A 26 -7.50 12.75 13.73
C GLU A 26 -8.72 13.45 13.14
N ALA A 27 -9.06 14.64 13.67
CA ALA A 27 -10.19 15.40 13.17
C ALA A 27 -10.00 15.81 11.71
N GLU A 28 -8.77 16.20 11.34
CA GLU A 28 -8.48 16.57 9.95
C GLU A 28 -8.61 15.39 9.01
N TRP A 29 -8.13 14.21 9.43
CA TRP A 29 -8.30 13.01 8.63
C TRP A 29 -9.76 12.62 8.48
N LYS A 30 -10.57 12.75 9.52
CA LYS A 30 -12.01 12.47 9.46
C LYS A 30 -12.72 13.35 8.45
N ASP A 31 -12.31 14.60 8.34
CA ASP A 31 -12.92 15.54 7.39
C ASP A 31 -12.58 15.18 5.94
N LEU A 32 -11.44 14.56 5.70
CA LEU A 32 -10.98 14.23 4.35
C LEU A 32 -11.45 12.86 3.86
N LEU A 33 -11.79 11.96 4.77
CA LEU A 33 -12.05 10.57 4.44
C LEU A 33 -13.49 10.20 4.72
N THR A 34 -14.00 9.18 4.01
CA THR A 34 -15.28 8.57 4.38
C THR A 34 -15.09 7.84 5.70
N VAL A 35 -16.21 7.46 6.34
CA VAL A 35 -16.15 6.71 7.59
C VAL A 35 -15.37 5.40 7.40
N GLU A 36 -15.65 4.67 6.33
CA GLU A 36 -14.95 3.41 6.06
C GLU A 36 -13.46 3.64 5.84
N GLN A 37 -13.10 4.63 5.02
CA GLN A 37 -11.71 4.94 4.75
C GLN A 37 -10.97 5.29 6.03
N PHE A 38 -11.58 6.09 6.89
CA PHE A 38 -10.98 6.49 8.15
C PHE A 38 -10.77 5.29 9.06
N GLN A 39 -11.77 4.44 9.19
CA GLN A 39 -11.67 3.26 10.05
C GLN A 39 -10.56 2.31 9.61
N ILE A 40 -10.37 2.16 8.30
CA ILE A 40 -9.36 1.25 7.76
C ILE A 40 -7.98 1.91 7.74
N ALA A 41 -7.87 3.11 7.16
CA ALA A 41 -6.56 3.73 6.96
C ALA A 41 -5.99 4.36 8.22
N ARG A 42 -6.82 4.86 9.12
CA ARG A 42 -6.33 5.55 10.33
C ARG A 42 -6.52 4.74 11.61
N LEU A 43 -7.54 3.89 11.67
CA LEU A 43 -7.81 3.09 12.86
C LEU A 43 -7.40 1.63 12.70
N LYS A 44 -6.66 1.30 11.63
CA LYS A 44 -6.09 -0.03 11.37
C LYS A 44 -7.14 -1.12 11.20
N GLY A 45 -8.29 -0.76 10.62
CA GLY A 45 -9.31 -1.75 10.30
C GLY A 45 -8.93 -2.56 9.06
N THR A 46 -9.77 -3.55 8.77
CA THR A 46 -9.60 -4.39 7.58
C THR A 46 -10.93 -4.45 6.84
N GLU A 47 -10.91 -4.19 5.54
CA GLU A 47 -12.11 -4.34 4.74
C GLU A 47 -12.46 -5.82 4.62
N ARG A 48 -13.73 -6.10 4.35
CA ARG A 48 -14.21 -7.46 4.16
C ARG A 48 -13.65 -8.02 2.86
N ALA A 49 -13.21 -9.29 2.89
CA ALA A 49 -12.64 -9.94 1.70
C ALA A 49 -13.63 -9.89 0.53
N GLY A 50 -13.13 -9.57 -0.65
CA GLY A 50 -13.92 -9.54 -1.87
C GLY A 50 -14.79 -8.31 -2.06
N THR A 51 -14.81 -7.37 -1.12
CA THR A 51 -15.67 -6.19 -1.21
C THR A 51 -14.95 -4.96 -1.75
N GLY A 52 -13.61 -4.97 -1.82
CA GLY A 52 -12.85 -3.80 -2.21
C GLY A 52 -12.95 -3.50 -3.69
N GLU A 53 -12.97 -2.21 -4.01
CA GLU A 53 -13.11 -1.70 -5.36
C GLU A 53 -12.02 -2.21 -6.31
N PHE A 54 -10.80 -2.39 -5.80
CA PHE A 54 -9.66 -2.74 -6.64
C PHE A 54 -9.28 -4.22 -6.59
N CYS A 55 -10.02 -5.03 -5.85
CA CYS A 55 -9.68 -6.44 -5.68
C CYS A 55 -9.57 -7.16 -7.03
N GLU A 56 -10.54 -6.96 -7.91
CA GLU A 56 -10.59 -7.65 -9.20
C GLU A 56 -10.20 -6.77 -10.38
N ARG A 57 -9.64 -5.60 -10.11
CA ARG A 57 -9.24 -4.71 -11.18
C ARG A 57 -7.97 -5.21 -11.86
N HIS A 58 -8.02 -5.31 -13.19
CA HIS A 58 -6.90 -5.80 -14.01
C HIS A 58 -6.31 -4.74 -14.95
N GLY A 59 -6.93 -3.57 -15.05
CA GLY A 59 -6.46 -2.51 -15.94
C GLY A 59 -5.20 -1.82 -15.43
N PRO A 60 -4.53 -1.05 -16.29
CA PRO A 60 -3.35 -0.31 -15.87
C PRO A 60 -3.69 0.77 -14.85
N GLY A 61 -2.77 1.07 -13.97
CA GLY A 61 -2.99 2.13 -13.01
C GLY A 61 -1.90 2.23 -11.97
N LEU A 62 -1.82 3.41 -11.37
CA LEU A 62 -0.93 3.71 -10.27
C LEU A 62 -1.81 3.93 -9.04
N TYR A 63 -1.57 3.14 -7.99
CA TYR A 63 -2.34 3.20 -6.77
C TYR A 63 -1.59 4.02 -5.72
N GLY A 64 -2.27 5.00 -5.16
CA GLY A 64 -1.71 5.87 -4.13
C GLY A 64 -2.44 5.74 -2.81
N CYS A 65 -1.85 6.32 -1.76
CA CYS A 65 -2.44 6.35 -0.44
C CYS A 65 -3.71 7.20 -0.47
N ILE A 66 -4.80 6.69 0.11
CA ILE A 66 -6.06 7.43 0.17
C ILE A 66 -5.94 8.69 1.01
N CYS A 67 -5.01 8.71 1.96
CA CYS A 67 -4.86 9.84 2.87
C CYS A 67 -4.01 10.96 2.28
N CYS A 68 -2.83 10.65 1.76
CA CYS A 68 -1.88 11.70 1.33
C CYS A 68 -1.57 11.68 -0.16
N GLY A 69 -2.03 10.68 -0.89
CA GLY A 69 -1.81 10.60 -2.34
C GLY A 69 -0.44 10.09 -2.77
N THR A 70 0.40 9.68 -1.83
CA THR A 70 1.72 9.14 -2.19
C THR A 70 1.57 7.88 -3.05
N PRO A 71 2.26 7.79 -4.20
CA PRO A 71 2.23 6.55 -4.99
C PRO A 71 2.78 5.38 -4.19
N LEU A 72 2.07 4.27 -4.17
CA LEU A 72 2.45 3.10 -3.39
C LEU A 72 2.66 1.86 -4.24
N PHE A 73 1.76 1.57 -5.16
CA PHE A 73 1.80 0.34 -5.96
C PHE A 73 1.40 0.61 -7.41
N ASP A 74 2.01 -0.16 -8.30
CA ASP A 74 1.76 -0.08 -9.74
C ASP A 74 1.06 -1.36 -10.19
N SER A 75 0.09 -1.24 -11.10
CA SER A 75 -0.66 -2.38 -11.61
C SER A 75 0.21 -3.45 -12.25
N ARG A 76 1.41 -3.08 -12.70
CA ARG A 76 2.35 -4.06 -13.26
C ARG A 76 2.81 -5.10 -12.24
N GLU A 77 2.72 -4.76 -10.95
CA GLU A 77 3.08 -5.66 -9.86
C GLU A 77 1.86 -6.28 -9.20
N LYS A 78 0.66 -6.00 -9.71
CA LYS A 78 -0.58 -6.55 -9.16
C LYS A 78 -0.85 -7.94 -9.71
N PHE A 79 -1.30 -8.85 -8.85
CA PHE A 79 -1.65 -10.21 -9.26
C PHE A 79 -2.88 -10.70 -8.50
N ASP A 80 -3.52 -11.74 -9.04
CA ASP A 80 -4.69 -12.35 -8.42
C ASP A 80 -4.22 -13.43 -7.44
N SER A 81 -4.29 -13.12 -6.14
CA SER A 81 -3.84 -14.05 -5.10
C SER A 81 -4.94 -14.98 -4.62
N GLY A 82 -6.19 -14.67 -4.92
CA GLY A 82 -7.32 -15.43 -4.40
C GLY A 82 -7.65 -15.12 -2.94
N SER A 83 -6.98 -14.13 -2.36
CA SER A 83 -7.15 -13.80 -0.94
C SER A 83 -8.41 -12.98 -0.66
N GLY A 84 -8.93 -12.29 -1.67
CA GLY A 84 -10.06 -11.37 -1.48
C GLY A 84 -9.64 -9.92 -1.32
N TRP A 85 -8.35 -9.61 -1.38
CA TRP A 85 -7.81 -8.27 -1.32
C TRP A 85 -6.84 -8.03 -2.47
N PRO A 86 -6.71 -6.77 -2.93
CA PRO A 86 -5.67 -6.45 -3.92
C PRO A 86 -4.30 -6.91 -3.46
N SER A 87 -3.55 -7.54 -4.34
CA SER A 87 -2.24 -8.10 -4.00
C SER A 87 -1.18 -7.64 -4.98
N PHE A 88 0.00 -7.32 -4.44
CA PHE A 88 1.12 -6.80 -5.22
C PHE A 88 2.40 -7.51 -4.81
N THR A 89 3.36 -7.57 -5.75
CA THR A 89 4.65 -8.23 -5.49
C THR A 89 5.72 -7.27 -4.98
N GLN A 90 5.57 -5.97 -5.26
CA GLN A 90 6.54 -4.93 -4.89
C GLN A 90 5.86 -3.59 -4.74
N PRO A 91 6.37 -2.69 -3.90
CA PRO A 91 5.94 -1.30 -3.93
C PRO A 91 6.61 -0.58 -5.09
N VAL A 92 6.13 0.63 -5.44
CA VAL A 92 6.74 1.44 -6.49
C VAL A 92 8.17 1.85 -6.13
N GLU A 93 8.43 2.12 -4.86
CA GLU A 93 9.74 2.48 -4.35
C GLU A 93 9.88 1.98 -2.93
N GLU A 94 11.10 1.67 -2.51
CA GLU A 94 11.34 1.19 -1.14
C GLU A 94 10.92 2.21 -0.10
N SER A 95 11.14 3.49 -0.37
CA SER A 95 10.84 4.56 0.58
C SER A 95 9.34 4.83 0.74
N ALA A 96 8.50 4.25 -0.12
CA ALA A 96 7.05 4.49 -0.07
C ALA A 96 6.37 3.76 1.09
N ILE A 97 6.96 2.68 1.58
CA ILE A 97 6.33 1.76 2.52
C ILE A 97 7.07 1.74 3.85
N LYS A 98 6.29 1.74 4.93
CA LYS A 98 6.78 1.55 6.30
C LYS A 98 6.31 0.17 6.77
N TYR A 99 7.20 -0.57 7.41
CA TYR A 99 6.94 -1.92 7.88
C TYR A 99 6.92 -1.94 9.40
N HIS A 100 5.95 -2.64 9.97
CA HIS A 100 5.77 -2.70 11.41
C HIS A 100 5.35 -4.11 11.82
N LYS A 101 5.98 -4.65 12.86
CA LYS A 101 5.57 -5.95 13.38
C LYS A 101 4.21 -5.85 14.05
N ASP A 102 3.28 -6.67 13.60
CA ASP A 102 1.93 -6.74 14.13
C ASP A 102 1.77 -8.08 14.82
N ARG A 103 1.55 -8.03 16.13
CA ARG A 103 1.38 -9.23 16.95
C ARG A 103 -0.05 -9.44 17.43
N SER A 104 -0.99 -8.77 16.80
CA SER A 104 -2.40 -8.91 17.16
C SER A 104 -2.91 -10.33 16.88
N PHE A 105 -3.96 -10.71 17.58
CA PHE A 105 -4.62 -12.03 17.42
C PHE A 105 -3.70 -13.22 17.64
N GLY A 106 -2.64 -13.07 18.44
CA GLY A 106 -1.72 -14.15 18.73
C GLY A 106 -0.83 -14.55 17.55
N MET A 107 -0.82 -13.77 16.49
CA MET A 107 0.00 -14.03 15.31
C MET A 107 1.05 -12.94 15.15
N THR A 108 2.17 -13.29 14.53
CA THR A 108 3.17 -12.30 14.17
C THR A 108 3.10 -12.09 12.66
N ARG A 109 2.74 -10.86 12.26
CA ARG A 109 2.65 -10.48 10.86
C ARG A 109 3.42 -9.19 10.67
N VAL A 110 3.65 -8.81 9.41
CA VAL A 110 4.27 -7.52 9.10
C VAL A 110 3.20 -6.62 8.50
N GLU A 111 2.89 -5.56 9.22
CA GLU A 111 1.96 -4.53 8.78
C GLU A 111 2.63 -3.62 7.75
N VAL A 112 1.89 -3.21 6.74
CA VAL A 112 2.34 -2.31 5.68
C VAL A 112 1.60 -0.98 5.85
N MET A 113 2.36 0.11 5.91
CA MET A 113 1.83 1.46 6.10
C MET A 113 2.42 2.40 5.06
N CYS A 114 1.70 3.48 4.78
CA CYS A 114 2.28 4.55 3.97
C CYS A 114 3.39 5.22 4.77
N ASN A 115 4.59 5.27 4.21
CA ASN A 115 5.75 5.83 4.92
C ASN A 115 5.70 7.36 5.04
N VAL A 116 4.79 8.00 4.33
CA VAL A 116 4.64 9.47 4.34
C VAL A 116 3.66 9.93 5.41
N CYS A 117 2.55 9.23 5.62
CA CYS A 117 1.50 9.67 6.57
C CYS A 117 1.10 8.60 7.58
N ASP A 118 1.73 7.44 7.57
CA ASP A 118 1.46 6.32 8.49
C ASP A 118 0.08 5.67 8.30
N ALA A 119 -0.58 5.88 7.18
CA ALA A 119 -1.87 5.23 6.92
C ALA A 119 -1.69 3.73 6.83
N HIS A 120 -2.54 2.99 7.54
CA HIS A 120 -2.54 1.52 7.47
C HIS A 120 -2.99 1.09 6.08
N GLN A 121 -2.19 0.25 5.43
CA GLN A 121 -2.50 -0.26 4.09
C GLN A 121 -2.92 -1.71 4.13
N GLY A 122 -2.23 -2.53 4.89
CA GLY A 122 -2.50 -3.95 4.99
C GLY A 122 -1.32 -4.68 5.58
N HIS A 123 -0.99 -5.83 5.02
CA HIS A 123 0.10 -6.68 5.50
C HIS A 123 0.87 -7.27 4.33
N VAL A 124 2.11 -7.71 4.59
CA VAL A 124 2.92 -8.39 3.57
C VAL A 124 3.30 -9.78 4.06
N PHE A 125 3.26 -10.75 3.15
CA PHE A 125 3.49 -12.16 3.44
C PHE A 125 4.53 -12.75 2.49
N PRO A 126 5.22 -13.83 2.88
CA PRO A 126 6.25 -14.45 2.04
C PRO A 126 5.71 -15.52 1.08
N ASP A 127 4.42 -15.52 0.83
CA ASP A 127 3.77 -16.53 -0.01
C ASP A 127 3.34 -16.01 -1.36
N GLY A 128 4.07 -15.04 -1.90
CA GLY A 128 3.79 -14.47 -3.21
C GLY A 128 4.53 -15.17 -4.33
N PRO A 129 4.29 -14.74 -5.57
CA PRO A 129 4.92 -15.37 -6.73
C PRO A 129 6.39 -14.99 -6.88
N ALA A 130 7.15 -15.85 -7.57
CA ALA A 130 8.51 -15.52 -7.94
C ALA A 130 8.50 -14.32 -8.88
N PRO A 131 9.58 -13.50 -8.93
CA PRO A 131 10.86 -13.74 -8.26
C PRO A 131 10.95 -13.23 -6.82
N SER A 132 10.11 -12.27 -6.40
CA SER A 132 10.25 -11.70 -5.05
C SER A 132 9.76 -12.63 -3.94
N GLY A 133 8.73 -13.42 -4.23
CA GLY A 133 8.09 -14.26 -3.22
C GLY A 133 7.20 -13.48 -2.26
N LEU A 134 6.96 -12.20 -2.52
CA LEU A 134 6.18 -11.34 -1.64
C LEU A 134 4.74 -11.19 -2.10
N ARG A 135 3.83 -11.13 -1.12
CA ARG A 135 2.43 -10.79 -1.36
C ARG A 135 2.07 -9.63 -0.42
N TYR A 136 1.99 -8.43 -0.99
CA TYR A 136 1.47 -7.26 -0.30
C TYR A 136 -0.04 -7.31 -0.43
N CYS A 137 -0.72 -7.60 0.67
CA CYS A 137 -2.17 -7.75 0.72
C CYS A 137 -2.75 -6.46 1.28
N ILE A 138 -3.39 -5.67 0.42
CA ILE A 138 -3.69 -4.26 0.70
C ILE A 138 -5.20 -4.01 0.66
N ASN A 139 -5.70 -3.20 1.59
CA ASN A 139 -7.11 -2.79 1.59
C ASN A 139 -7.38 -1.81 0.46
N SER A 140 -8.40 -2.08 -0.35
CA SER A 140 -8.79 -1.14 -1.41
C SER A 140 -9.14 0.23 -0.83
N ALA A 141 -9.79 0.25 0.34
CA ALA A 141 -10.22 1.50 0.97
C ALA A 141 -9.04 2.38 1.41
N SER A 142 -7.84 1.81 1.53
CA SER A 142 -6.63 2.55 1.88
C SER A 142 -5.94 3.15 0.66
N MET A 143 -6.43 2.87 -0.53
CA MET A 143 -5.82 3.31 -1.79
C MET A 143 -6.78 4.12 -2.64
N GLN A 144 -6.21 4.90 -3.55
CA GLN A 144 -6.94 5.56 -4.62
C GLN A 144 -6.18 5.35 -5.92
N LEU A 145 -6.90 5.35 -7.02
CA LEU A 145 -6.29 5.23 -8.34
C LEU A 145 -5.84 6.63 -8.77
N LEU A 146 -4.53 6.84 -8.83
CA LEU A 146 -3.97 8.15 -9.18
C LEU A 146 -3.96 8.39 -10.67
N SER A 147 -3.70 7.32 -11.46
CA SER A 147 -3.61 7.42 -12.90
C SER A 147 -3.93 6.06 -13.49
N THR A 148 -4.62 6.07 -14.63
CA THR A 148 -4.89 4.85 -15.38
C THR A 148 -3.88 4.65 -16.51
N GLU A 149 -2.94 5.59 -16.69
CA GLU A 149 -1.90 5.48 -17.70
C GLU A 149 -0.58 5.13 -17.05
N ILE A 150 0.07 4.12 -17.58
CA ILE A 150 1.42 3.74 -17.17
C ILE A 150 2.36 4.30 -18.22
N THR A 151 3.17 5.30 -17.86
CA THR A 151 4.14 5.88 -18.78
C THR A 151 5.53 5.40 -18.42
N GLU A 152 6.34 5.33 -19.44
CA GLU A 152 7.74 4.98 -19.26
C GLU A 152 8.53 6.21 -19.01
N ALA A 153 8.90 6.57 -18.32
CA ALA A 153 9.64 7.76 -18.25
C ALA A 153 9.28 8.69 -17.20
N THR A 154 8.80 8.53 -17.74
CA THR A 154 8.51 9.15 -17.12
C THR A 154 8.22 9.60 -16.62
N ALA A 155 8.24 9.73 -16.85
CA ALA A 155 7.74 10.12 -16.46
C ALA A 155 7.26 10.69 -16.08
N VAL A 156 7.25 11.03 -16.28
CA VAL A 156 6.63 11.49 -16.01
C VAL A 156 6.27 12.05 -15.51
N ILE A 157 6.14 12.60 -15.56
CA ILE A 157 5.71 13.07 -15.28
C ILE A 157 5.42 13.63 -15.21
N GLY A 158 5.36 13.98 -15.53
CA GLY A 158 4.95 14.40 -15.61
C GLY A 158 4.51 14.63 -15.88
N GLY A 159 4.49 14.80 -16.36
CA GLY A 159 3.93 14.88 -16.69
C GLY A 159 3.26 14.71 -16.85
N GLY A 160 3.20 14.78 -17.28
CA GLY A 160 2.51 14.57 -17.35
C GLY A 160 1.83 14.23 -17.17
N CYS A 161 1.71 14.23 -17.28
CA CYS A 161 1.00 13.89 -16.90
C CYS A 161 0.54 13.53 -16.18
N PHE A 162 0.35 13.74 -15.69
CA PHE A 162 -0.15 13.18 -14.92
C PHE A 162 -0.62 13.65 -14.40
N TRP A 163 -1.08 13.66 -14.46
CA TRP A 163 -1.50 13.65 -14.07
C TRP A 163 -1.75 14.17 -13.79
#